data_74e979b2e969676c282931f7654d7555
#
_entry.id   74e979b2e969676c282931f7654d7555
#
_cell.length_a   1.000
_cell.length_b   1.000
_cell.length_c   1.000
_cell.angle_alpha   90.00
_cell.angle_beta   90.00
_cell.angle_gamma   90.00
#
_symmetry.space_group_name_H-M   'P 1'
#
loop_
_entity.id
_entity.type
_entity.pdbx_description
1 polymer ?
#
loop_
_entity_poly.entity_id
_entity_poly.type
_entity_poly.pdbx_seq_one_letter_code
_entity_poly.pdbx_strand_id
1 'polypeptide(L)'
;MAHRPLVPQKLRAAMLMLAAMLTACAPSADAIDPKGKTFDGIAPAEIIMLTGTEPFWAIQIKGDKANYSNPEHPEGFAFTVARFAGNNGLGLTGTLFEGPLAITLTPGQCSDGMSDRAYPYVATVALGDEKLRGCGFTDKQPYTGDAAP
;
A
#
# COMPACT_ATOMS: atom_id res chain seq x y z
N MET A 1 -55.06 -59.15 12.40
CA MET A 1 -54.95 -59.03 10.92
C MET A 1 -54.80 -57.54 10.60
N ALA A 2 -53.61 -57.09 10.27
CA ALA A 2 -53.32 -55.64 10.03
C ALA A 2 -53.24 -55.37 8.52
N HIS A 3 -54.22 -54.64 8.02
CA HIS A 3 -54.18 -54.14 6.61
C HIS A 3 -53.13 -53.10 6.45
N ARG A 4 -52.11 -53.34 5.60
CA ARG A 4 -51.18 -52.31 5.09
C ARG A 4 -51.80 -51.70 3.85
N PRO A 5 -51.91 -50.35 3.79
CA PRO A 5 -52.35 -49.70 2.56
C PRO A 5 -51.21 -49.71 1.51
N LEU A 6 -51.54 -50.23 0.32
CA LEU A 6 -50.68 -50.19 -0.87
C LEU A 6 -50.67 -48.76 -1.43
N VAL A 7 -49.53 -48.09 -1.34
CA VAL A 7 -49.31 -46.77 -1.96
C VAL A 7 -49.04 -47.00 -3.47
N PRO A 8 -49.79 -46.33 -4.37
CA PRO A 8 -49.67 -46.56 -5.81
C PRO A 8 -48.31 -46.12 -6.34
N GLN A 9 -47.72 -47.01 -7.13
CA GLN A 9 -46.36 -46.92 -7.69
C GLN A 9 -46.11 -45.69 -8.57
N LYS A 10 -47.15 -44.98 -8.97
CA LYS A 10 -47.07 -43.75 -9.80
C LYS A 10 -46.65 -42.50 -9.05
N LEU A 11 -46.72 -42.50 -7.70
CA LEU A 11 -46.24 -41.35 -6.89
C LEU A 11 -44.73 -41.36 -6.62
N ARG A 12 -44.04 -42.49 -6.85
CA ARG A 12 -42.60 -42.62 -6.62
C ARG A 12 -41.75 -42.06 -7.78
N ALA A 13 -42.32 -41.96 -8.97
CA ALA A 13 -41.59 -41.44 -10.15
C ALA A 13 -41.55 -39.92 -10.22
N ALA A 14 -42.49 -39.20 -9.57
CA ALA A 14 -42.53 -37.74 -9.60
C ALA A 14 -41.59 -37.07 -8.59
N MET A 15 -41.12 -37.81 -7.58
CA MET A 15 -40.27 -37.26 -6.51
C MET A 15 -38.76 -37.36 -6.79
N LEU A 16 -38.38 -38.10 -7.84
CA LEU A 16 -36.95 -38.28 -8.24
C LEU A 16 -36.47 -37.29 -9.27
N MET A 17 -37.33 -36.46 -9.86
CA MET A 17 -36.95 -35.48 -10.88
C MET A 17 -36.75 -34.03 -10.32
N LEU A 18 -37.01 -33.78 -9.04
CA LEU A 18 -36.88 -32.44 -8.45
C LEU A 18 -35.57 -32.21 -7.68
N ALA A 19 -34.69 -33.25 -7.60
CA ALA A 19 -33.43 -33.18 -6.88
C ALA A 19 -32.21 -32.79 -7.74
N ALA A 20 -32.39 -32.51 -9.03
CA ALA A 20 -31.28 -32.33 -9.97
C ALA A 20 -31.00 -30.87 -10.40
N MET A 21 -31.63 -29.87 -9.79
CA MET A 21 -31.42 -28.47 -10.16
C MET A 21 -30.85 -27.56 -9.05
N LEU A 22 -30.13 -28.15 -8.08
CA LEU A 22 -29.32 -27.41 -7.09
C LEU A 22 -27.82 -27.60 -7.38
N THR A 23 -27.43 -27.59 -8.65
CA THR A 23 -26.01 -27.46 -9.01
C THR A 23 -25.63 -26.01 -9.01
N ALA A 24 -25.12 -25.57 -7.83
CA ALA A 24 -23.87 -24.86 -7.71
C ALA A 24 -23.74 -23.56 -8.50
N CYS A 25 -24.19 -22.43 -7.91
CA CYS A 25 -23.29 -21.28 -7.83
C CYS A 25 -22.34 -21.55 -6.66
N ALA A 26 -21.30 -22.33 -6.89
CA ALA A 26 -20.10 -22.21 -6.11
C ALA A 26 -19.48 -20.88 -6.56
N PRO A 27 -19.30 -19.87 -5.68
CA PRO A 27 -18.41 -18.77 -6.02
C PRO A 27 -17.05 -19.42 -6.27
N SER A 28 -16.48 -19.19 -7.44
CA SER A 28 -15.07 -19.43 -7.66
C SER A 28 -14.37 -18.67 -6.54
N ALA A 29 -13.90 -19.37 -5.54
CA ALA A 29 -12.88 -18.85 -4.66
C ALA A 29 -11.65 -18.73 -5.57
N ASP A 30 -11.55 -17.62 -6.29
CA ASP A 30 -10.28 -17.09 -6.69
C ASP A 30 -9.51 -17.00 -5.37
N ALA A 31 -8.62 -17.96 -5.18
CA ALA A 31 -7.77 -18.05 -4.02
C ALA A 31 -7.06 -16.70 -3.96
N ILE A 32 -7.53 -15.82 -3.08
CA ILE A 32 -6.77 -14.66 -2.65
C ILE A 32 -5.47 -15.28 -2.17
N ASP A 33 -4.39 -15.10 -2.97
CA ASP A 33 -3.06 -15.53 -2.59
C ASP A 33 -2.77 -14.83 -1.24
N PRO A 34 -2.78 -15.55 -0.11
CA PRO A 34 -2.54 -14.93 1.19
C PRO A 34 -1.09 -14.44 1.34
N LYS A 35 -0.25 -14.70 0.33
CA LYS A 35 1.07 -14.14 0.12
C LYS A 35 1.05 -13.18 -1.06
N GLY A 36 0.25 -12.11 -0.99
CA GLY A 36 0.46 -10.96 -1.85
C GLY A 36 1.95 -10.62 -1.83
N LYS A 37 2.57 -10.51 -3.01
CA LYS A 37 4.00 -10.21 -3.12
C LYS A 37 4.26 -8.90 -2.35
N THR A 38 4.99 -8.99 -1.24
CA THR A 38 5.43 -7.83 -0.47
C THR A 38 6.31 -6.93 -1.35
N PHE A 39 6.13 -5.63 -1.23
CA PHE A 39 6.92 -4.65 -1.97
C PHE A 39 8.41 -4.80 -1.65
N ASP A 40 9.22 -5.06 -2.67
CA ASP A 40 10.66 -5.25 -2.60
C ASP A 40 11.44 -4.21 -3.43
N GLY A 41 10.73 -3.19 -3.95
CA GLY A 41 11.29 -2.19 -4.87
C GLY A 41 12.30 -1.22 -4.26
N ILE A 42 12.41 -1.13 -2.92
CA ILE A 42 13.42 -0.33 -2.21
C ILE A 42 14.10 -1.22 -1.19
N ALA A 43 15.39 -1.47 -1.34
CA ALA A 43 16.16 -2.30 -0.40
C ALA A 43 16.38 -1.57 0.96
N PRO A 44 16.52 -2.31 2.08
CA PRO A 44 16.74 -1.70 3.40
C PRO A 44 18.01 -0.83 3.51
N ALA A 45 19.01 -1.08 2.68
CA ALA A 45 20.27 -0.32 2.69
C ALA A 45 20.24 0.94 1.81
N GLU A 46 19.20 1.14 0.99
CA GLU A 46 19.08 2.33 0.15
C GLU A 46 18.81 3.58 1.00
N ILE A 47 19.41 4.68 0.59
CA ILE A 47 19.12 6.00 1.16
C ILE A 47 17.90 6.56 0.44
N ILE A 48 16.83 6.80 1.18
CA ILE A 48 15.59 7.35 0.65
C ILE A 48 15.58 8.86 0.86
N MET A 49 15.24 9.58 -0.20
CA MET A 49 15.06 11.03 -0.20
C MET A 49 13.63 11.35 -0.58
N LEU A 50 12.96 12.13 0.26
CA LEU A 50 11.61 12.62 0.02
C LEU A 50 11.62 14.14 -0.03
N THR A 51 10.81 14.74 -0.88
CA THR A 51 10.70 16.20 -1.02
C THR A 51 9.27 16.60 -1.33
N GLY A 52 8.86 17.75 -0.81
CA GLY A 52 7.60 18.41 -1.13
C GLY A 52 7.80 19.91 -1.31
N THR A 53 6.89 20.55 -2.04
CA THR A 53 7.01 21.95 -2.45
C THR A 53 5.94 22.87 -1.86
N GLU A 54 4.86 22.32 -1.33
CA GLU A 54 3.77 23.10 -0.73
C GLU A 54 3.22 22.43 0.54
N PRO A 55 3.78 22.75 1.72
CA PRO A 55 4.97 23.57 1.98
C PRO A 55 6.28 22.89 1.53
N PHE A 56 7.39 23.59 1.52
CA PHE A 56 8.71 22.99 1.28
C PHE A 56 9.14 22.15 2.49
N TRP A 57 9.44 20.90 2.24
CA TRP A 57 9.97 19.96 3.23
C TRP A 57 10.86 18.92 2.56
N ALA A 58 11.74 18.31 3.33
CA ALA A 58 12.50 17.14 2.90
C ALA A 58 12.65 16.15 4.05
N ILE A 59 12.72 14.88 3.71
CA ILE A 59 13.07 13.80 4.65
C ILE A 59 14.13 12.92 4.01
N GLN A 60 15.25 12.75 4.71
CA GLN A 60 16.25 11.76 4.36
C GLN A 60 16.16 10.58 5.32
N ILE A 61 16.20 9.35 4.79
CA ILE A 61 16.11 8.13 5.59
C ILE A 61 17.25 7.20 5.21
N LYS A 62 17.99 6.74 6.21
CA LYS A 62 19.07 5.75 6.07
C LYS A 62 18.94 4.68 7.15
N GLY A 63 18.53 3.47 6.74
CA GLY A 63 18.21 2.41 7.67
C GLY A 63 16.99 2.77 8.52
N ASP A 64 17.17 2.85 9.83
CA ASP A 64 16.17 3.28 10.82
C ASP A 64 16.27 4.75 11.21
N LYS A 65 17.28 5.47 10.72
CA LYS A 65 17.51 6.89 11.03
C LYS A 65 16.91 7.78 9.95
N ALA A 66 16.23 8.83 10.38
CA ALA A 66 15.62 9.81 9.50
C ALA A 66 15.90 11.23 9.99
N ASN A 67 15.89 12.18 9.04
CA ASN A 67 16.02 13.60 9.33
C ASN A 67 14.96 14.37 8.50
N TYR A 68 14.10 15.12 9.17
CA TYR A 68 13.13 16.03 8.55
C TYR A 68 13.69 17.42 8.54
N SER A 69 13.65 18.13 7.41
CA SER A 69 14.06 19.51 7.27
C SER A 69 13.03 20.34 6.50
N ASN A 70 13.04 21.64 6.76
CA ASN A 70 12.26 22.64 6.05
C ASN A 70 13.08 23.95 5.95
N PRO A 71 12.61 24.99 5.25
CA PRO A 71 13.35 26.26 5.10
C PRO A 71 13.67 26.98 6.42
N GLU A 72 12.85 26.79 7.45
CA GLU A 72 13.07 27.40 8.77
C GLU A 72 14.11 26.63 9.58
N HIS A 73 14.24 25.33 9.32
CA HIS A 73 15.15 24.41 10.00
C HIS A 73 15.91 23.55 8.96
N PRO A 74 16.89 24.14 8.25
CA PRO A 74 17.64 23.44 7.21
C PRO A 74 18.55 22.33 7.75
N GLU A 75 19.00 22.42 9.01
CA GLU A 75 19.73 21.36 9.73
C GLU A 75 18.85 20.15 10.03
N GLY A 76 17.54 20.38 10.16
CA GLY A 76 16.50 19.38 10.35
C GLY A 76 16.41 18.83 11.76
N PHE A 77 15.47 17.90 11.91
CA PHE A 77 15.13 17.18 13.15
C PHE A 77 15.34 15.69 12.94
N ALA A 78 16.27 15.12 13.69
CA ALA A 78 16.57 13.70 13.64
C ALA A 78 15.51 12.88 14.38
N PHE A 79 15.10 11.77 13.82
CA PHE A 79 14.17 10.81 14.43
C PHE A 79 14.45 9.39 13.95
N THR A 80 13.72 8.41 14.46
CA THR A 80 13.82 7.02 14.05
C THR A 80 12.53 6.54 13.40
N VAL A 81 12.65 5.61 12.45
CA VAL A 81 11.52 5.00 11.77
C VAL A 81 11.56 3.48 11.85
N ALA A 82 10.39 2.87 12.01
CA ALA A 82 10.17 1.46 11.75
C ALA A 82 9.66 1.30 10.32
N ARG A 83 10.19 0.30 9.61
CA ARG A 83 9.92 0.04 8.20
C ARG A 83 9.04 -1.19 8.05
N PHE A 84 8.06 -1.15 7.17
CA PHE A 84 7.31 -2.32 6.74
C PHE A 84 7.06 -2.28 5.22
N ALA A 85 7.13 -3.44 4.59
CA ALA A 85 6.80 -3.59 3.18
C ALA A 85 5.31 -3.95 3.05
N GLY A 86 4.53 -3.08 2.41
CA GLY A 86 3.14 -3.34 2.04
C GLY A 86 3.02 -4.09 0.72
N ASN A 87 1.81 -4.26 0.21
CA ASN A 87 1.60 -4.91 -1.09
C ASN A 87 2.00 -4.02 -2.28
N ASN A 88 1.79 -2.70 -2.16
CA ASN A 88 1.98 -1.74 -3.26
C ASN A 88 3.00 -0.64 -2.94
N GLY A 89 3.79 -0.77 -1.90
CA GLY A 89 4.74 0.25 -1.51
C GLY A 89 5.36 0.03 -0.15
N LEU A 90 6.20 0.98 0.24
CA LEU A 90 6.92 1.00 1.50
C LEU A 90 6.21 1.91 2.49
N GLY A 91 5.95 1.40 3.68
CA GLY A 91 5.50 2.16 4.84
C GLY A 91 6.65 2.39 5.82
N LEU A 92 6.69 3.57 6.42
CA LEU A 92 7.60 3.90 7.53
C LEU A 92 6.78 4.61 8.61
N THR A 93 7.00 4.25 9.85
CA THR A 93 6.33 4.87 11.00
C THR A 93 7.35 5.34 12.02
N GLY A 94 7.04 6.42 12.72
CA GLY A 94 7.90 6.99 13.74
C GLY A 94 7.19 8.02 14.58
N THR A 95 7.96 8.85 15.28
CA THR A 95 7.47 10.01 16.03
C THR A 95 8.32 11.21 15.69
N LEU A 96 7.67 12.31 15.36
CA LEU A 96 8.29 13.60 15.09
C LEU A 96 7.46 14.70 15.78
N PHE A 97 8.12 15.68 16.42
CA PHE A 97 7.45 16.75 17.19
C PHE A 97 6.44 16.24 18.22
N GLU A 98 6.78 15.15 18.92
CA GLU A 98 5.91 14.48 19.91
C GLU A 98 4.61 13.91 19.32
N GLY A 99 4.46 13.94 17.98
CA GLY A 99 3.33 13.41 17.24
C GLY A 99 3.66 12.15 16.43
N PRO A 100 2.64 11.32 16.14
CA PRO A 100 2.83 10.17 15.28
C PRO A 100 3.15 10.60 13.85
N LEU A 101 4.12 9.90 13.24
CA LEU A 101 4.50 10.06 11.85
C LEU A 101 4.26 8.76 11.09
N ALA A 102 3.61 8.87 9.94
CA ALA A 102 3.50 7.79 8.97
C ALA A 102 3.88 8.27 7.58
N ILE A 103 4.80 7.57 6.93
CA ILE A 103 5.25 7.84 5.57
C ILE A 103 4.86 6.67 4.69
N THR A 104 4.33 6.95 3.51
CA THR A 104 4.04 5.94 2.49
C THR A 104 4.74 6.34 1.19
N LEU A 105 5.53 5.42 0.64
CA LEU A 105 6.09 5.53 -0.70
C LEU A 105 5.42 4.53 -1.62
N THR A 106 4.82 5.03 -2.69
CA THR A 106 4.18 4.20 -3.72
C THR A 106 4.93 4.37 -5.03
N PRO A 107 5.31 3.27 -5.71
CA PRO A 107 5.88 3.35 -7.06
C PRO A 107 4.95 4.11 -8.00
N GLY A 108 5.50 5.05 -8.73
CA GLY A 108 4.75 5.86 -9.68
C GLY A 108 5.51 7.12 -10.04
N GLN A 109 5.30 7.60 -11.26
CA GLN A 109 5.89 8.84 -11.71
C GLN A 109 5.32 10.00 -10.89
N CYS A 110 6.21 10.81 -10.32
CA CYS A 110 5.88 11.98 -9.51
C CYS A 110 6.64 13.20 -10.03
N SER A 111 5.96 14.35 -10.13
CA SER A 111 6.55 15.66 -10.43
C SER A 111 6.43 16.55 -9.20
N ASP A 112 7.47 17.35 -8.92
CA ASP A 112 7.44 18.37 -7.87
C ASP A 112 6.69 19.65 -8.30
N GLY A 113 6.26 19.72 -9.57
CA GLY A 113 5.54 20.86 -10.13
C GLY A 113 6.39 22.11 -10.36
N MET A 114 7.70 22.07 -10.08
CA MET A 114 8.60 23.23 -10.15
C MET A 114 9.84 22.98 -11.03
N SER A 115 10.09 21.74 -11.40
CA SER A 115 11.23 21.35 -12.24
C SER A 115 10.81 20.32 -13.27
N ASP A 116 11.69 20.02 -14.23
CA ASP A 116 11.51 18.93 -15.20
C ASP A 116 11.84 17.55 -14.61
N ARG A 117 12.05 17.48 -13.29
CA ARG A 117 12.37 16.24 -12.61
C ARG A 117 11.16 15.29 -12.57
N ALA A 118 11.42 14.06 -12.95
CA ALA A 118 10.49 12.94 -12.77
C ALA A 118 11.05 11.97 -11.72
N TYR A 119 10.33 11.83 -10.63
CA TYR A 119 10.71 11.00 -9.50
C TYR A 119 10.01 9.63 -9.58
N PRO A 120 10.68 8.53 -9.16
CA PRO A 120 10.12 7.17 -9.27
C PRO A 120 9.04 6.85 -8.23
N TYR A 121 8.87 7.66 -7.19
CA TYR A 121 7.93 7.39 -6.09
C TYR A 121 7.08 8.60 -5.75
N VAL A 122 5.81 8.33 -5.47
CA VAL A 122 4.91 9.29 -4.79
C VAL A 122 5.08 9.12 -3.29
N ALA A 123 5.32 10.21 -2.57
CA ALA A 123 5.43 10.24 -1.12
C ALA A 123 4.20 10.90 -0.49
N THR A 124 3.65 10.24 0.55
CA THR A 124 2.63 10.80 1.43
C THR A 124 3.14 10.72 2.86
N VAL A 125 3.11 11.84 3.58
CA VAL A 125 3.53 11.93 4.97
C VAL A 125 2.35 12.41 5.81
N ALA A 126 1.92 11.60 6.77
CA ALA A 126 0.98 12.00 7.80
C ALA A 126 1.77 12.33 9.07
N LEU A 127 1.65 13.57 9.54
CA LEU A 127 2.28 14.09 10.75
C LEU A 127 1.20 14.63 11.67
N GLY A 128 0.79 13.84 12.66
CA GLY A 128 -0.42 14.14 13.42
C GLY A 128 -1.64 14.23 12.51
N ASP A 129 -2.32 15.38 12.54
CA ASP A 129 -3.49 15.66 11.70
C ASP A 129 -3.13 16.23 10.31
N GLU A 130 -1.85 16.57 10.10
CA GLU A 130 -1.36 17.15 8.84
C GLU A 130 -1.02 16.05 7.84
N LYS A 131 -1.31 16.31 6.56
CA LYS A 131 -0.94 15.44 5.44
C LYS A 131 -0.13 16.21 4.42
N LEU A 132 1.15 15.84 4.29
CA LEU A 132 2.05 16.37 3.29
C LEU A 132 2.14 15.43 2.10
N ARG A 133 2.23 15.99 0.91
CA ARG A 133 2.44 15.24 -0.33
C ARG A 133 3.75 15.68 -0.97
N GLY A 134 4.38 14.76 -1.68
CA GLY A 134 5.62 15.03 -2.37
C GLY A 134 6.08 13.84 -3.18
N CYS A 135 7.32 13.90 -3.60
CA CYS A 135 7.97 12.90 -4.40
C CYS A 135 9.10 12.22 -3.62
N GLY A 136 9.47 11.03 -4.06
CA GLY A 136 10.56 10.26 -3.47
C GLY A 136 11.48 9.64 -4.51
N PHE A 137 12.74 9.47 -4.12
CA PHE A 137 13.75 8.75 -4.88
C PHE A 137 14.74 8.08 -3.93
N THR A 138 15.61 7.24 -4.45
CA THR A 138 16.68 6.62 -3.68
C THR A 138 18.05 6.84 -4.34
N ASP A 139 19.12 6.53 -3.63
CA ASP A 139 20.48 6.56 -4.19
C ASP A 139 20.68 5.52 -5.30
N LYS A 140 19.81 4.52 -5.41
CA LYS A 140 19.79 3.49 -6.47
C LYS A 140 18.78 3.76 -7.57
N GLN A 141 17.75 4.53 -7.27
CA GLN A 141 16.67 4.90 -8.18
C GLN A 141 16.50 6.42 -8.15
N PRO A 142 17.42 7.16 -8.78
CA PRO A 142 17.39 8.61 -8.79
C PRO A 142 16.24 9.14 -9.66
N TYR A 143 15.91 10.41 -9.47
CA TYR A 143 15.05 11.13 -10.41
C TYR A 143 15.76 11.35 -11.77
N THR A 144 14.98 11.60 -12.80
CA THR A 144 15.45 11.99 -14.15
C THR A 144 14.99 13.43 -14.45
N GLY A 145 15.61 14.06 -15.45
CA GLY A 145 15.30 15.46 -15.84
C GLY A 145 16.13 16.48 -15.09
N ASP A 146 16.09 17.72 -15.57
CA ASP A 146 16.91 18.83 -15.08
C ASP A 146 16.29 19.52 -13.86
N ALA A 147 17.13 20.25 -13.12
CA ALA A 147 16.70 20.96 -11.92
C ALA A 147 15.92 22.26 -12.23
N ALA A 148 16.10 22.80 -13.44
CA ALA A 148 15.42 23.99 -13.91
C ALA A 148 14.73 23.70 -15.26
N PRO A 149 13.52 24.29 -15.49
CA PRO A 149 12.88 24.25 -16.79
C PRO A 149 13.62 25.15 -17.77
#